data_cb3cbdbd948de31ca188ed3ab2469259
#
_entry.id   cb3cbdbd948de31ca188ed3ab2469259
#
_cell.length_a   1.000
_cell.length_b   1.000
_cell.length_c   1.000
_cell.angle_alpha   90.00
_cell.angle_beta   90.00
_cell.angle_gamma   90.00
#
_symmetry.space_group_name_H-M   'P 1'
#
loop_
_entity.id
_entity.type
_entity.pdbx_description
1 polymer ?
#
loop_
_entity_poly.entity_id
_entity_poly.type
_entity_poly.pdbx_seq_one_letter_code
_entity_poly.pdbx_strand_id
1 'polypeptide(L)'
;MSTTITADPGTPYVDIVRDFDAPSAAVFRAHTDPDLYRQWVGPRGLEMEVLEFEAITGGRWQYVHRNADGAYGFRGVFHTVRSDELIVQTFEFDGAPDNVVISTAAFTEHDGRTRLTVHEVYPTVEARDMAVASGMEYGIVEGYERLDELLGADASV
;
A
#
# COMPACT_ATOMS: atom_id res chain seq x y z
N MET A 1 11.51 9.04 9.16
CA MET A 1 10.38 9.88 8.74
C MET A 1 9.10 9.33 9.30
N SER A 2 8.11 10.16 9.51
CA SER A 2 6.84 9.73 10.10
C SER A 2 5.75 9.56 9.06
N THR A 3 4.81 8.68 9.36
CA THR A 3 3.61 8.46 8.55
C THR A 3 2.46 9.21 9.20
N THR A 4 1.74 10.01 8.41
CA THR A 4 0.52 10.68 8.87
C THR A 4 -0.68 9.98 8.29
N ILE A 5 -1.56 9.48 9.16
CA ILE A 5 -2.80 8.80 8.76
C ILE A 5 -3.97 9.58 9.32
N THR A 6 -4.90 9.96 8.45
CA THR A 6 -6.10 10.73 8.81
C THR A 6 -7.33 9.92 8.46
N ALA A 7 -8.20 9.71 9.45
CA ALA A 7 -9.46 8.99 9.29
C ALA A 7 -10.57 9.78 9.98
N ASP A 8 -11.03 10.85 9.34
CA ASP A 8 -12.03 11.76 9.93
C ASP A 8 -13.34 11.03 10.24
N PRO A 9 -13.90 11.22 11.44
CA PRO A 9 -15.16 10.57 11.83
C PRO A 9 -16.29 10.86 10.84
N GLY A 10 -17.08 9.84 10.52
CA GLY A 10 -18.24 9.98 9.65
C GLY A 10 -17.94 10.03 8.17
N THR A 11 -16.67 9.86 7.78
CA THR A 11 -16.28 9.79 6.36
C THR A 11 -15.87 8.38 5.97
N PRO A 12 -16.03 7.99 4.69
CA PRO A 12 -15.57 6.68 4.22
C PRO A 12 -14.10 6.73 3.77
N TYR A 13 -13.32 7.70 4.24
CA TYR A 13 -11.96 7.97 3.74
C TYR A 13 -10.89 7.60 4.75
N VAL A 14 -9.73 7.19 4.22
CA VAL A 14 -8.46 7.16 4.95
C VAL A 14 -7.44 7.86 4.06
N ASP A 15 -6.73 8.84 4.61
CA ASP A 15 -5.68 9.57 3.91
C ASP A 15 -4.34 9.31 4.57
N ILE A 16 -3.32 9.04 3.75
CA ILE A 16 -1.98 8.73 4.22
C ILE A 16 -1.00 9.67 3.53
N VAL A 17 -0.07 10.24 4.30
CA VAL A 17 1.02 11.05 3.76
C VAL A 17 2.32 10.52 4.33
N ARG A 18 3.29 10.26 3.45
CA ARG A 18 4.61 9.74 3.84
C ARG A 18 5.67 10.29 2.90
N ASP A 19 6.73 10.84 3.47
CA ASP A 19 7.90 11.27 2.71
C ASP A 19 8.97 10.17 2.74
N PHE A 20 9.64 9.97 1.59
CA PHE A 20 10.75 9.02 1.45
C PHE A 20 11.98 9.75 0.94
N ASP A 21 13.14 9.38 1.48
CA ASP A 21 14.43 9.95 1.06
C ASP A 21 14.99 9.19 -0.15
N ALA A 22 14.22 9.22 -1.23
CA ALA A 22 14.54 8.55 -2.48
C ALA A 22 13.74 9.20 -3.62
N PRO A 23 14.23 9.11 -4.88
CA PRO A 23 13.49 9.63 -6.03
C PRO A 23 12.21 8.84 -6.30
N SER A 24 11.23 9.47 -6.94
CA SER A 24 9.94 8.82 -7.18
C SER A 24 10.03 7.58 -8.05
N ALA A 25 11.01 7.49 -8.95
CA ALA A 25 11.25 6.27 -9.73
C ALA A 25 11.55 5.07 -8.82
N ALA A 26 12.34 5.26 -7.76
CA ALA A 26 12.68 4.19 -6.82
C ALA A 26 11.48 3.81 -5.95
N VAL A 27 10.76 4.80 -5.43
CA VAL A 27 9.56 4.56 -4.60
C VAL A 27 8.47 3.89 -5.42
N PHE A 28 8.24 4.37 -6.64
CA PHE A 28 7.25 3.79 -7.56
C PHE A 28 7.61 2.34 -7.91
N ARG A 29 8.88 2.07 -8.20
CA ARG A 29 9.36 0.72 -8.51
C ARG A 29 9.09 -0.24 -7.35
N ALA A 30 9.26 0.20 -6.11
CA ALA A 30 8.97 -0.62 -4.95
C ALA A 30 7.48 -0.98 -4.83
N HIS A 31 6.59 -0.22 -5.48
CA HIS A 31 5.15 -0.49 -5.53
C HIS A 31 4.74 -1.35 -6.74
N THR A 32 5.59 -1.46 -7.77
CA THR A 32 5.22 -2.09 -9.04
C THR A 32 6.03 -3.33 -9.38
N ASP A 33 7.15 -3.54 -8.68
CA ASP A 33 7.96 -4.75 -8.83
C ASP A 33 7.55 -5.73 -7.71
N PRO A 34 7.00 -6.91 -8.04
CA PRO A 34 6.52 -7.84 -7.02
C PRO A 34 7.61 -8.37 -6.09
N ASP A 35 8.85 -8.47 -6.56
CA ASP A 35 9.98 -8.90 -5.73
C ASP A 35 10.33 -7.85 -4.67
N LEU A 36 10.14 -6.58 -4.96
CA LEU A 36 10.29 -5.50 -3.99
C LEU A 36 9.05 -5.36 -3.11
N TYR A 37 7.88 -5.37 -3.72
CA TYR A 37 6.59 -5.19 -3.05
C TYR A 37 6.42 -6.16 -1.86
N ARG A 38 6.72 -7.44 -2.06
CA ARG A 38 6.59 -8.46 -1.03
C ARG A 38 7.53 -8.28 0.16
N GLN A 39 8.56 -7.45 0.01
CA GLN A 39 9.56 -7.23 1.06
C GLN A 39 9.14 -6.18 2.07
N TRP A 40 8.18 -5.32 1.76
CA TRP A 40 7.83 -4.22 2.67
C TRP A 40 6.35 -4.09 3.00
N VAL A 41 5.45 -4.56 2.16
CA VAL A 41 4.01 -4.37 2.38
C VAL A 41 3.54 -5.17 3.58
N GLY A 42 2.84 -4.49 4.51
CA GLY A 42 2.27 -5.07 5.70
C GLY A 42 3.20 -5.10 6.91
N PRO A 43 2.70 -5.59 8.05
CA PRO A 43 3.48 -5.62 9.27
C PRO A 43 4.60 -6.68 9.21
N ARG A 44 5.60 -6.48 10.07
CA ARG A 44 6.67 -7.47 10.24
C ARG A 44 6.08 -8.79 10.77
N GLY A 45 6.70 -9.90 10.41
CA GLY A 45 6.28 -11.21 10.86
C GLY A 45 5.30 -11.92 9.95
N LEU A 46 4.84 -11.28 8.88
CA LEU A 46 4.04 -11.90 7.83
C LEU A 46 4.89 -12.12 6.59
N GLU A 47 4.77 -13.31 6.01
CA GLU A 47 5.38 -13.62 4.72
C GLU A 47 4.32 -13.41 3.62
N MET A 48 4.73 -12.77 2.53
CA MET A 48 3.85 -12.56 1.39
C MET A 48 4.14 -13.58 0.29
N GLU A 49 3.09 -14.30 -0.12
CA GLU A 49 3.10 -15.11 -1.33
C GLU A 49 2.33 -14.36 -2.42
N VAL A 50 3.02 -13.96 -3.48
CA VAL A 50 2.40 -13.26 -4.61
C VAL A 50 1.84 -14.29 -5.58
N LEU A 51 0.53 -14.28 -5.79
CA LEU A 51 -0.15 -15.20 -6.70
C LEU A 51 -0.31 -14.61 -8.10
N GLU A 52 -0.55 -13.31 -8.19
CA GLU A 52 -0.70 -12.58 -9.45
C GLU A 52 -0.25 -11.14 -9.22
N PHE A 53 0.46 -10.56 -10.16
CA PHE A 53 0.89 -9.18 -10.02
C PHE A 53 1.26 -8.57 -11.38
N GLU A 54 0.31 -7.85 -11.98
CA GLU A 54 0.50 -7.13 -13.23
C GLU A 54 0.27 -5.64 -12.96
N ALA A 55 1.32 -4.93 -12.57
CA ALA A 55 1.24 -3.52 -12.21
C ALA A 55 1.25 -2.62 -13.46
N ILE A 56 0.23 -2.79 -14.29
CA ILE A 56 -0.05 -1.99 -15.48
C ILE A 56 -1.52 -1.60 -15.47
N THR A 57 -1.89 -0.56 -16.20
CA THR A 57 -3.30 -0.19 -16.35
C THR A 57 -4.11 -1.37 -16.90
N GLY A 58 -5.15 -1.79 -16.17
CA GLY A 58 -5.96 -2.94 -16.48
C GLY A 58 -5.44 -4.26 -15.93
N GLY A 59 -4.29 -4.28 -15.28
CA GLY A 59 -3.73 -5.48 -14.67
C GLY A 59 -4.39 -5.86 -13.35
N ARG A 60 -4.03 -7.02 -12.84
CA ARG A 60 -4.59 -7.56 -11.58
C ARG A 60 -3.47 -7.93 -10.62
N TRP A 61 -3.83 -7.99 -9.35
CA TRP A 61 -2.90 -8.44 -8.32
C TRP A 61 -3.65 -9.29 -7.29
N GLN A 62 -2.90 -10.24 -6.70
CA GLN A 62 -3.40 -11.06 -5.60
C GLN A 62 -2.21 -11.58 -4.79
N TYR A 63 -2.29 -11.49 -3.48
CA TYR A 63 -1.30 -12.09 -2.60
C TYR A 63 -1.94 -12.62 -1.33
N VAL A 64 -1.17 -13.47 -0.63
CA VAL A 64 -1.54 -14.01 0.66
C VAL A 64 -0.44 -13.66 1.66
N HIS A 65 -0.83 -13.09 2.79
CA HIS A 65 0.04 -12.94 3.96
C HIS A 65 -0.12 -14.16 4.86
N ARG A 66 1.00 -14.74 5.31
CA ARG A 66 1.00 -15.93 6.16
C ARG A 66 1.86 -15.71 7.39
N ASN A 67 1.40 -16.27 8.53
CA ASN A 67 2.18 -16.43 9.74
C ASN A 67 1.75 -17.74 10.45
N ALA A 68 2.24 -17.97 11.67
CA ALA A 68 1.90 -19.17 12.44
C ALA A 68 0.40 -19.24 12.78
N ASP A 69 -0.30 -18.11 12.82
CA ASP A 69 -1.71 -18.03 13.21
C ASP A 69 -2.68 -18.20 12.03
N GLY A 70 -2.22 -18.06 10.79
CA GLY A 70 -3.09 -18.23 9.63
C GLY A 70 -2.61 -17.58 8.35
N ALA A 71 -3.53 -17.49 7.41
CA ALA A 71 -3.33 -16.92 6.08
C ALA A 71 -4.41 -15.89 5.80
N TYR A 72 -4.02 -14.76 5.17
CA TYR A 72 -4.89 -13.63 4.90
C TYR A 72 -4.73 -13.24 3.43
N GLY A 73 -5.79 -13.41 2.64
CA GLY A 73 -5.77 -13.14 1.21
C GLY A 73 -6.25 -11.73 0.87
N PHE A 74 -5.58 -11.13 -0.11
CA PHE A 74 -5.89 -9.79 -0.62
C PHE A 74 -5.84 -9.81 -2.14
N ARG A 75 -6.73 -9.07 -2.79
CA ARG A 75 -6.78 -8.99 -4.25
C ARG A 75 -7.30 -7.65 -4.72
N GLY A 76 -7.03 -7.34 -5.98
CA GLY A 76 -7.53 -6.13 -6.61
C GLY A 76 -7.16 -6.03 -8.07
N VAL A 77 -7.52 -4.89 -8.65
CA VAL A 77 -7.17 -4.54 -10.02
C VAL A 77 -6.49 -3.19 -10.04
N PHE A 78 -5.57 -3.00 -10.99
CA PHE A 78 -4.96 -1.71 -11.28
C PHE A 78 -5.81 -1.00 -12.32
N HIS A 79 -6.50 0.06 -11.91
CA HIS A 79 -7.28 0.87 -12.85
C HIS A 79 -6.37 1.74 -13.70
N THR A 80 -5.39 2.39 -13.06
CA THR A 80 -4.46 3.31 -13.72
C THR A 80 -3.07 3.11 -13.11
N VAL A 81 -2.08 2.91 -13.96
CA VAL A 81 -0.67 2.93 -13.55
C VAL A 81 0.05 3.90 -14.48
N ARG A 82 0.51 5.01 -13.91
CA ARG A 82 1.26 6.03 -14.63
C ARG A 82 2.65 6.14 -14.02
N SER A 83 3.66 5.82 -14.81
CA SER A 83 5.02 5.66 -14.34
C SER A 83 5.51 6.84 -13.50
N ASP A 84 5.99 6.54 -12.30
CA ASP A 84 6.56 7.46 -11.32
C ASP A 84 5.59 8.52 -10.77
N GLU A 85 4.31 8.47 -11.13
CA GLU A 85 3.34 9.52 -10.79
C GLU A 85 2.12 9.01 -10.02
N LEU A 86 1.50 7.90 -10.47
CA LEU A 86 0.15 7.58 -10.01
C LEU A 86 -0.16 6.09 -10.10
N ILE A 87 -0.79 5.57 -9.05
CA ILE A 87 -1.40 4.23 -9.05
C ILE A 87 -2.82 4.37 -8.49
N VAL A 88 -3.82 4.03 -9.30
CA VAL A 88 -5.21 3.87 -8.84
C VAL A 88 -5.54 2.40 -8.90
N GLN A 89 -5.90 1.82 -7.76
CA GLN A 89 -6.16 0.40 -7.66
C GLN A 89 -7.30 0.10 -6.71
N THR A 90 -7.90 -1.06 -6.84
CA THR A 90 -8.83 -1.58 -5.84
C THR A 90 -8.11 -2.49 -4.87
N PHE A 91 -8.70 -2.68 -3.71
CA PHE A 91 -8.19 -3.51 -2.63
C PHE A 91 -9.36 -4.19 -1.95
N GLU A 92 -9.30 -5.52 -1.87
CA GLU A 92 -10.33 -6.31 -1.17
C GLU A 92 -9.64 -7.37 -0.32
N PHE A 93 -10.07 -7.47 0.95
CA PHE A 93 -9.61 -8.52 1.86
C PHE A 93 -10.59 -9.70 1.80
N ASP A 94 -10.08 -10.91 1.64
CA ASP A 94 -10.92 -12.12 1.57
C ASP A 94 -11.78 -12.35 2.82
N GLY A 95 -11.31 -11.87 3.98
CA GLY A 95 -12.06 -11.94 5.24
C GLY A 95 -13.21 -10.96 5.35
N ALA A 96 -13.30 -9.99 4.44
CA ALA A 96 -14.39 -9.01 4.37
C ALA A 96 -14.81 -8.84 2.90
N PRO A 97 -15.42 -9.89 2.31
CA PRO A 97 -15.74 -9.89 0.88
C PRO A 97 -16.73 -8.78 0.52
N ASP A 98 -16.62 -8.31 -0.72
CA ASP A 98 -17.45 -7.26 -1.32
C ASP A 98 -17.21 -5.85 -0.74
N ASN A 99 -16.30 -5.69 0.22
CA ASN A 99 -15.86 -4.38 0.68
C ASN A 99 -14.64 -3.92 -0.13
N VAL A 100 -14.90 -3.45 -1.33
CA VAL A 100 -13.86 -3.03 -2.26
C VAL A 100 -13.46 -1.58 -1.97
N VAL A 101 -12.19 -1.38 -1.66
CA VAL A 101 -11.61 -0.06 -1.40
C VAL A 101 -10.96 0.45 -2.68
N ILE A 102 -11.15 1.73 -2.99
CA ILE A 102 -10.43 2.38 -4.09
C ILE A 102 -9.29 3.18 -3.48
N SER A 103 -8.07 2.87 -3.89
CA SER A 103 -6.85 3.52 -3.39
C SER A 103 -6.19 4.31 -4.53
N THR A 104 -5.93 5.59 -4.26
CA THR A 104 -5.21 6.46 -5.19
C THR A 104 -3.91 6.89 -4.54
N ALA A 105 -2.79 6.40 -5.08
CA ALA A 105 -1.45 6.74 -4.62
C ALA A 105 -0.79 7.68 -5.61
N ALA A 106 -0.44 8.88 -5.16
CA ALA A 106 0.25 9.89 -5.96
C ALA A 106 1.68 10.08 -5.45
N PHE A 107 2.64 10.11 -6.36
CA PHE A 107 4.07 10.24 -6.09
C PHE A 107 4.53 11.61 -6.60
N THR A 108 5.01 12.45 -5.70
CA THR A 108 5.49 13.79 -6.06
C THR A 108 6.93 13.94 -5.60
N GLU A 109 7.84 14.19 -6.55
CA GLU A 109 9.25 14.35 -6.25
C GLU A 109 9.62 15.82 -6.11
N HIS A 110 10.45 16.10 -5.10
CA HIS A 110 11.05 17.41 -4.89
C HIS A 110 12.46 17.23 -4.29
N ASP A 111 13.46 17.74 -4.96
CA ASP A 111 14.87 17.69 -4.55
C ASP A 111 15.36 16.26 -4.24
N GLY A 112 14.98 15.29 -5.08
CA GLY A 112 15.41 13.90 -4.94
C GLY A 112 14.68 13.13 -3.86
N ARG A 113 13.66 13.73 -3.23
CA ARG A 113 12.80 13.10 -2.23
C ARG A 113 11.39 12.97 -2.77
N THR A 114 10.66 11.99 -2.29
CA THR A 114 9.30 11.72 -2.76
C THR A 114 8.30 11.89 -1.63
N ARG A 115 7.23 12.62 -1.91
CA ARG A 115 6.03 12.60 -1.08
C ARG A 115 5.01 11.66 -1.70
N LEU A 116 4.66 10.63 -0.94
CA LEU A 116 3.58 9.72 -1.29
C LEU A 116 2.32 10.15 -0.56
N THR A 117 1.24 10.38 -1.32
CA THR A 117 -0.08 10.63 -0.76
C THR A 117 -1.00 9.52 -1.23
N VAL A 118 -1.72 8.91 -0.28
CA VAL A 118 -2.68 7.83 -0.59
C VAL A 118 -4.04 8.26 -0.08
N HIS A 119 -5.03 8.24 -0.97
CA HIS A 119 -6.43 8.49 -0.62
C HIS A 119 -7.20 7.20 -0.84
N GLU A 120 -7.79 6.68 0.24
CA GLU A 120 -8.58 5.46 0.20
C GLU A 120 -10.05 5.76 0.41
N VAL A 121 -10.90 5.22 -0.45
CA VAL A 121 -12.35 5.36 -0.37
C VAL A 121 -12.95 3.98 -0.12
N TYR A 122 -13.61 3.83 1.02
CA TYR A 122 -14.32 2.60 1.41
C TYR A 122 -15.75 2.63 0.90
N PRO A 123 -16.39 1.47 0.70
CA PRO A 123 -17.78 1.45 0.21
C PRO A 123 -18.79 2.04 1.21
N THR A 124 -18.47 2.01 2.51
CA THR A 124 -19.30 2.59 3.56
C THR A 124 -18.46 3.14 4.69
N VAL A 125 -19.03 4.01 5.52
CA VAL A 125 -18.39 4.51 6.74
C VAL A 125 -18.11 3.34 7.70
N GLU A 126 -19.03 2.41 7.82
CA GLU A 126 -18.90 1.24 8.68
C GLU A 126 -17.72 0.36 8.27
N ALA A 127 -17.54 0.11 6.97
CA ALA A 127 -16.41 -0.67 6.46
C ALA A 127 -15.09 0.04 6.75
N ARG A 128 -15.03 1.36 6.61
CA ARG A 128 -13.88 2.18 6.94
C ARG A 128 -13.55 2.07 8.43
N ASP A 129 -14.55 2.21 9.29
CA ASP A 129 -14.37 2.14 10.73
C ASP A 129 -13.88 0.76 11.18
N MET A 130 -14.38 -0.30 10.57
CA MET A 130 -13.92 -1.67 10.85
C MET A 130 -12.45 -1.85 10.44
N ALA A 131 -12.05 -1.32 9.31
CA ALA A 131 -10.66 -1.40 8.84
C ALA A 131 -9.71 -0.67 9.81
N VAL A 132 -10.07 0.53 10.25
CA VAL A 132 -9.29 1.28 11.25
C VAL A 132 -9.21 0.51 12.57
N ALA A 133 -10.32 -0.04 13.03
CA ALA A 133 -10.38 -0.81 14.28
C ALA A 133 -9.59 -2.13 14.20
N SER A 134 -9.33 -2.65 13.00
CA SER A 134 -8.56 -3.89 12.81
C SER A 134 -7.05 -3.72 13.00
N GLY A 135 -6.57 -2.49 13.17
CA GLY A 135 -5.14 -2.21 13.32
C GLY A 135 -4.39 -2.00 12.01
N MET A 136 -5.10 -1.63 10.93
CA MET A 136 -4.48 -1.36 9.63
C MET A 136 -3.38 -0.30 9.70
N GLU A 137 -3.52 0.68 10.59
CA GLU A 137 -2.52 1.75 10.76
C GLU A 137 -1.15 1.18 11.14
N TYR A 138 -1.14 0.21 12.05
CA TYR A 138 0.09 -0.46 12.48
C TYR A 138 0.79 -1.11 11.28
N GLY A 139 0.05 -1.84 10.45
CA GLY A 139 0.60 -2.49 9.26
C GLY A 139 1.14 -1.51 8.24
N ILE A 140 0.46 -0.37 8.06
CA ILE A 140 0.88 0.69 7.15
C ILE A 140 2.19 1.33 7.64
N VAL A 141 2.24 1.72 8.91
CA VAL A 141 3.43 2.36 9.51
C VAL A 141 4.63 1.42 9.43
N GLU A 142 4.49 0.17 9.84
CA GLU A 142 5.57 -0.81 9.77
C GLU A 142 6.00 -1.08 8.33
N GLY A 143 5.05 -1.17 7.40
CA GLY A 143 5.34 -1.36 5.99
C GLY A 143 6.22 -0.25 5.45
N TYR A 144 5.89 1.01 5.73
CA TYR A 144 6.68 2.15 5.26
C TYR A 144 8.05 2.23 5.94
N GLU A 145 8.18 1.81 7.18
CA GLU A 145 9.49 1.68 7.84
C GLU A 145 10.35 0.64 7.13
N ARG A 146 9.76 -0.49 6.75
CA ARG A 146 10.44 -1.53 5.98
C ARG A 146 10.83 -1.02 4.59
N LEU A 147 9.97 -0.20 3.97
CA LEU A 147 10.28 0.43 2.69
C LEU A 147 11.48 1.39 2.82
N ASP A 148 11.56 2.17 3.88
CA ASP A 148 12.73 3.01 4.16
C ASP A 148 14.01 2.17 4.20
N GLU A 149 13.98 1.04 4.90
CA GLU A 149 15.12 0.13 5.00
C GLU A 149 15.51 -0.40 3.62
N LEU A 150 14.54 -0.79 2.82
CA LEU A 150 14.75 -1.32 1.46
C LEU A 150 15.37 -0.25 0.54
N LEU A 151 14.83 0.96 0.57
CA LEU A 151 15.33 2.09 -0.23
C LEU A 151 16.74 2.50 0.20
N GLY A 152 17.02 2.45 1.50
CA GLY A 152 18.36 2.73 2.04
C GLY A 152 19.38 1.67 1.61
N ALA A 153 19.00 0.41 1.55
CA ALA A 153 19.86 -0.67 1.06
C ALA A 153 20.17 -0.49 -0.43
N ASP A 154 19.18 -0.12 -1.25
CA ASP A 154 19.38 0.17 -2.68
C ASP A 154 20.33 1.34 -2.88
N ALA A 155 20.20 2.40 -2.07
CA ALA A 155 21.04 3.60 -2.17
C ALA A 155 22.50 3.33 -1.78
N SER A 156 22.77 2.29 -0.99
CA SER A 156 24.10 1.96 -0.52
C SER A 156 24.91 1.05 -1.48
N VAL A 157 24.31 0.65 -2.59
CA VAL A 157 24.93 -0.25 -3.58
C VAL A 157 25.68 0.51 -4.69
#